data_c10e2555b0dd60fa08591b26dc5452d9
#
_entry.id   c10e2555b0dd60fa08591b26dc5452d9
#
_cell.length_a   1.000
_cell.length_b   1.000
_cell.length_c   1.000
_cell.angle_alpha   90.00
_cell.angle_beta   90.00
_cell.angle_gamma   90.00
#
_symmetry.space_group_name_H-M   'P 1'
#
loop_
_entity.id
_entity.type
_entity.pdbx_description
1 polymer ?
#
loop_
_entity_poly.entity_id
_entity_poly.type
_entity_poly.pdbx_seq_one_letter_code
_entity_poly.pdbx_strand_id
1 'polypeptide(L)'
;SFIAPRIKNDFVRDLKTERIIGGDLTYNFNTPWVMGRLTGYYTRFQNQVEMDAFYNDSEARFTYLSMNGIEKEHWGIEAAATFKLTSELSLTAIGTWSEAKYTNNPDAVLTYESENESNLDRVYAKGMRANGTPLSAYSLALDYNVKGWFFNLTGNYYDRVYIDFSSY
;
A
#
# COMPACT_ATOMS: atom_id res chain seq x y z
N SER A 1 -23.17 9.77 17.55
CA SER A 1 -23.02 9.37 16.14
C SER A 1 -23.20 10.62 15.29
N PHE A 2 -22.12 11.15 14.76
CA PHE A 2 -22.21 12.18 13.73
C PHE A 2 -22.50 11.47 12.40
N ILE A 3 -23.76 11.31 12.07
CA ILE A 3 -24.15 11.07 10.70
C ILE A 3 -24.07 12.45 10.04
N ALA A 4 -23.12 12.68 9.17
CA ALA A 4 -23.13 13.88 8.36
C ALA A 4 -24.43 13.84 7.52
N PRO A 5 -25.37 14.79 7.72
CA PRO A 5 -26.69 14.72 7.06
C PRO A 5 -26.64 14.99 5.55
N ARG A 6 -25.44 15.04 4.99
CA ARG A 6 -25.15 15.36 3.58
C ARG A 6 -24.62 14.19 2.77
N ILE A 7 -24.50 12.99 3.36
CA ILE A 7 -24.09 11.82 2.61
C ILE A 7 -25.32 11.28 1.86
N LYS A 8 -25.31 11.44 0.55
CA LYS A 8 -26.28 10.81 -0.30
C LYS A 8 -25.94 9.31 -0.40
N ASN A 9 -26.81 8.47 0.10
CA ASN A 9 -26.69 7.02 -0.08
C ASN A 9 -27.06 6.69 -1.53
N ASP A 10 -26.05 6.48 -2.35
CA ASP A 10 -26.26 5.92 -3.69
C ASP A 10 -25.80 4.47 -3.72
N PHE A 11 -26.43 3.66 -4.57
CA PHE A 11 -26.08 2.25 -4.74
C PHE A 11 -25.12 2.12 -5.90
N VAL A 12 -23.92 1.59 -5.64
CA VAL A 12 -23.04 1.15 -6.71
C VAL A 12 -23.69 -0.01 -7.44
N ARG A 13 -24.05 0.20 -8.70
CA ARG A 13 -24.68 -0.84 -9.53
C ARG A 13 -23.62 -1.83 -10.02
N ASP A 14 -24.02 -3.07 -10.25
CA ASP A 14 -23.17 -4.13 -10.83
C ASP A 14 -21.92 -4.48 -10.00
N LEU A 15 -22.05 -4.42 -8.67
CA LEU A 15 -20.99 -4.86 -7.76
C LEU A 15 -20.63 -6.32 -8.01
N LYS A 16 -19.38 -6.57 -8.35
CA LYS A 16 -18.79 -7.91 -8.41
C LYS A 16 -18.06 -8.21 -7.12
N THR A 17 -18.05 -9.49 -6.75
CA THR A 17 -17.27 -9.93 -5.58
C THR A 17 -15.78 -9.62 -5.79
N GLU A 18 -15.18 -8.99 -4.82
CA GLU A 18 -13.73 -8.80 -4.79
C GLU A 18 -13.03 -10.16 -4.78
N ARG A 19 -11.98 -10.26 -5.57
CA ARG A 19 -11.14 -11.45 -5.64
C ARG A 19 -9.68 -11.07 -5.42
N ILE A 20 -9.05 -11.77 -4.47
CA ILE A 20 -7.64 -11.60 -4.16
C ILE A 20 -6.94 -12.94 -4.45
N ILE A 21 -5.90 -12.90 -5.27
CA ILE A 21 -5.05 -14.05 -5.56
C ILE A 21 -3.63 -13.61 -5.28
N GLY A 22 -2.94 -14.36 -4.42
CA GLY A 22 -1.56 -14.07 -4.08
C GLY A 22 -0.79 -15.33 -3.74
N GLY A 23 0.52 -15.19 -3.77
CA GLY A 23 1.46 -16.21 -3.35
C GLY A 23 2.80 -15.58 -3.00
N ASP A 24 3.54 -16.29 -2.17
CA ASP A 24 4.89 -15.92 -1.77
C ASP A 24 5.81 -17.13 -1.82
N LEU A 25 7.09 -16.84 -1.99
CA LEU A 25 8.17 -17.81 -1.88
C LEU A 25 9.21 -17.28 -0.92
N THR A 26 9.49 -18.06 0.12
CA THR A 26 10.43 -17.69 1.16
C THR A 26 11.60 -18.67 1.21
N TYR A 27 12.81 -18.12 1.20
CA TYR A 27 14.05 -18.85 1.43
C TYR A 27 14.65 -18.42 2.77
N ASN A 28 14.85 -19.38 3.67
CA ASN A 28 15.51 -19.17 4.95
C ASN A 28 16.91 -19.79 4.92
N PHE A 29 17.89 -19.08 5.45
CA PHE A 29 19.26 -19.58 5.61
C PHE A 29 19.73 -19.34 7.05
N ASN A 30 20.50 -20.32 7.56
CA ASN A 30 21.03 -20.27 8.91
C ASN A 30 22.41 -20.91 8.95
N THR A 31 23.39 -20.12 9.30
CA THR A 31 24.79 -20.54 9.51
C THR A 31 25.26 -20.06 10.89
N PRO A 32 26.40 -20.49 11.41
CA PRO A 32 26.89 -20.03 12.72
C PRO A 32 27.11 -18.51 12.84
N TRP A 33 27.33 -17.82 11.73
CA TRP A 33 27.67 -16.40 11.69
C TRP A 33 26.66 -15.53 10.97
N VAL A 34 25.74 -16.13 10.18
CA VAL A 34 24.65 -15.39 9.53
C VAL A 34 23.36 -16.19 9.51
N MET A 35 22.26 -15.55 9.85
CA MET A 35 20.91 -16.06 9.64
C MET A 35 20.09 -15.03 8.89
N GLY A 36 19.19 -15.51 8.03
CA GLY A 36 18.35 -14.57 7.30
C GLY A 36 17.23 -15.24 6.54
N ARG A 37 16.42 -14.37 5.94
CA ARG A 37 15.25 -14.72 5.14
C ARG A 37 15.15 -13.79 3.94
N LEU A 38 14.82 -14.39 2.80
CA LEU A 38 14.47 -13.68 1.57
C LEU A 38 13.10 -14.15 1.14
N THR A 39 12.17 -13.23 0.94
CA THR A 39 10.79 -13.50 0.49
C THR A 39 10.50 -12.69 -0.75
N GLY A 40 10.02 -13.36 -1.79
CA GLY A 40 9.40 -12.71 -2.94
C GLY A 40 7.90 -12.97 -2.90
N TYR A 41 7.08 -11.97 -3.19
CA TYR A 41 5.62 -12.11 -3.19
C TYR A 41 4.98 -11.41 -4.39
N TYR A 42 3.79 -11.90 -4.73
CA TYR A 42 2.93 -11.33 -5.75
C TYR A 42 1.48 -11.47 -5.31
N THR A 43 0.70 -10.39 -5.44
CA THR A 43 -0.74 -10.38 -5.14
C THR A 43 -1.48 -9.60 -6.22
N ARG A 44 -2.58 -10.18 -6.71
CA ARG A 44 -3.50 -9.53 -7.64
C ARG A 44 -4.85 -9.33 -6.98
N PHE A 45 -5.33 -8.10 -7.04
CA PHE A 45 -6.66 -7.68 -6.59
C PHE A 45 -7.55 -7.45 -7.82
N GLN A 46 -8.77 -7.93 -7.76
CA GLN A 46 -9.75 -7.80 -8.83
C GLN A 46 -11.09 -7.36 -8.26
N ASN A 47 -11.81 -6.53 -9.01
CA ASN A 47 -13.14 -6.03 -8.66
C ASN A 47 -13.17 -5.25 -7.33
N GLN A 48 -12.12 -4.52 -6.99
CA GLN A 48 -12.14 -3.64 -5.82
C GLN A 48 -13.04 -2.44 -6.07
N VAL A 49 -13.60 -1.91 -4.99
CA VAL A 49 -14.37 -0.68 -4.98
C VAL A 49 -13.66 0.32 -4.07
N GLU A 50 -13.42 1.50 -4.59
CA GLU A 50 -12.90 2.63 -3.80
C GLU A 50 -13.91 3.77 -3.84
N MET A 51 -14.10 4.39 -2.69
CA MET A 51 -14.97 5.55 -2.54
C MET A 51 -14.16 6.68 -1.92
N ASP A 52 -14.24 7.83 -2.53
CA ASP A 52 -13.62 9.04 -2.02
C ASP A 52 -14.61 10.20 -2.04
N ALA A 53 -14.37 11.21 -1.20
CA ALA A 53 -15.19 12.40 -1.10
C ALA A 53 -14.26 13.61 -1.00
N PHE A 54 -14.38 14.54 -1.92
CA PHE A 54 -13.60 15.76 -1.93
C PHE A 54 -14.49 17.00 -2.16
N TYR A 55 -14.00 18.12 -1.68
CA TYR A 55 -14.67 19.39 -1.93
C TYR A 55 -14.14 19.99 -3.23
N ASN A 56 -15.05 20.23 -4.18
CA ASN A 56 -14.73 20.89 -5.43
C ASN A 56 -14.87 22.41 -5.25
N ASP A 57 -13.74 23.09 -5.15
CA ASP A 57 -13.70 24.55 -4.95
C ASP A 57 -14.33 25.35 -6.09
N SER A 58 -14.22 24.85 -7.33
CA SER A 58 -14.76 25.54 -8.51
C SER A 58 -16.29 25.52 -8.55
N GLU A 59 -16.90 24.51 -7.96
CA GLU A 59 -18.35 24.34 -7.92
C GLU A 59 -18.94 24.56 -6.53
N ALA A 60 -18.07 24.86 -5.53
CA ALA A 60 -18.39 25.11 -4.13
C ALA A 60 -19.29 24.01 -3.52
N ARG A 61 -19.02 22.73 -3.84
CA ARG A 61 -19.81 21.57 -3.39
C ARG A 61 -18.97 20.34 -3.13
N PHE A 62 -19.51 19.43 -2.31
CA PHE A 62 -18.92 18.10 -2.15
C PHE A 62 -19.23 17.21 -3.36
N THR A 63 -18.19 16.51 -3.81
CA THR A 63 -18.24 15.53 -4.89
C THR A 63 -17.85 14.18 -4.32
N TYR A 64 -18.64 13.16 -4.60
CA TYR A 64 -18.39 11.78 -4.22
C TYR A 64 -17.94 11.02 -5.46
N LEU A 65 -16.77 10.40 -5.37
CA LEU A 65 -16.20 9.55 -6.40
C LEU A 65 -16.33 8.09 -5.94
N SER A 66 -17.02 7.28 -6.72
CA SER A 66 -17.07 5.83 -6.53
C SER A 66 -16.47 5.15 -7.74
N MET A 67 -15.35 4.45 -7.55
CA MET A 67 -14.70 3.65 -8.59
C MET A 67 -15.04 2.18 -8.38
N ASN A 68 -15.47 1.49 -9.43
CA ASN A 68 -15.86 0.09 -9.42
C ASN A 68 -15.03 -0.73 -10.39
N GLY A 69 -14.78 -2.00 -10.03
CA GLY A 69 -14.03 -2.91 -10.88
C GLY A 69 -12.54 -2.60 -10.96
N ILE A 70 -11.97 -2.03 -9.92
CA ILE A 70 -10.53 -1.73 -9.84
C ILE A 70 -9.74 -3.03 -9.83
N GLU A 71 -8.70 -3.09 -10.65
CA GLU A 71 -7.70 -4.14 -10.63
C GLU A 71 -6.34 -3.58 -10.27
N LYS A 72 -5.65 -4.24 -9.33
CA LYS A 72 -4.30 -3.87 -8.86
C LYS A 72 -3.40 -5.09 -8.82
N GLU A 73 -2.13 -4.86 -9.04
CA GLU A 73 -1.05 -5.82 -8.78
C GLU A 73 -0.11 -5.25 -7.74
N HIS A 74 0.28 -6.09 -6.81
CA HIS A 74 1.25 -5.77 -5.78
C HIS A 74 2.30 -6.88 -5.73
N TRP A 75 3.56 -6.52 -5.90
CA TRP A 75 4.67 -7.47 -5.84
C TRP A 75 5.88 -6.81 -5.19
N GLY A 76 6.74 -7.65 -4.64
CA GLY A 76 7.93 -7.14 -3.99
C GLY A 76 8.85 -8.23 -3.49
N ILE A 77 9.96 -7.75 -2.92
CA ILE A 77 11.00 -8.57 -2.30
C ILE A 77 11.27 -8.00 -0.91
N GLU A 78 11.32 -8.89 0.07
CA GLU A 78 11.70 -8.59 1.44
C GLU A 78 12.93 -9.41 1.81
N ALA A 79 13.92 -8.78 2.40
CA ALA A 79 15.13 -9.41 2.87
C ALA A 79 15.41 -9.01 4.32
N ALA A 80 15.76 -9.97 5.15
CA ALA A 80 16.24 -9.73 6.51
C ALA A 80 17.44 -10.64 6.79
N ALA A 81 18.51 -10.08 7.33
CA ALA A 81 19.68 -10.86 7.71
C ALA A 81 20.31 -10.30 8.99
N THR A 82 20.71 -11.19 9.89
CA THR A 82 21.48 -10.88 11.09
C THR A 82 22.85 -11.52 10.97
N PHE A 83 23.87 -10.70 11.05
CA PHE A 83 25.29 -11.08 11.01
C PHE A 83 25.86 -11.03 12.42
N LYS A 84 26.40 -12.12 12.91
CA LYS A 84 27.18 -12.18 14.13
C LYS A 84 28.63 -11.77 13.81
N LEU A 85 28.96 -10.51 14.08
CA LEU A 85 30.28 -9.96 13.76
C LEU A 85 31.34 -10.43 14.78
N THR A 86 30.91 -10.50 16.05
CA THR A 86 31.69 -11.10 17.15
C THR A 86 30.74 -11.83 18.11
N SER A 87 31.23 -12.35 19.24
CA SER A 87 30.40 -12.90 20.31
C SER A 87 29.51 -11.83 20.98
N GLU A 88 29.92 -10.56 20.94
CA GLU A 88 29.23 -9.45 21.59
C GLU A 88 28.50 -8.54 20.60
N LEU A 89 28.88 -8.58 19.31
CA LEU A 89 28.41 -7.61 18.32
C LEU A 89 27.66 -8.30 17.19
N SER A 90 26.45 -7.85 16.91
CA SER A 90 25.65 -8.27 15.76
C SER A 90 25.12 -7.10 14.96
N LEU A 91 24.98 -7.30 13.65
CA LEU A 91 24.37 -6.35 12.71
C LEU A 91 23.14 -7.01 12.10
N THR A 92 22.00 -6.36 12.22
CA THR A 92 20.76 -6.76 11.54
C THR A 92 20.46 -5.78 10.43
N ALA A 93 20.26 -6.29 9.22
CA ALA A 93 19.84 -5.54 8.06
C ALA A 93 18.48 -6.05 7.58
N ILE A 94 17.53 -5.15 7.38
CA ILE A 94 16.20 -5.44 6.86
C ILE A 94 15.96 -4.50 5.69
N GLY A 95 15.40 -5.03 4.60
CA GLY A 95 15.03 -4.24 3.46
C GLY A 95 13.79 -4.80 2.80
N THR A 96 12.92 -3.91 2.35
CA THR A 96 11.80 -4.25 1.48
C THR A 96 11.80 -3.34 0.26
N TRP A 97 11.48 -3.92 -0.87
CA TRP A 97 11.24 -3.20 -2.11
C TRP A 97 9.97 -3.75 -2.76
N SER A 98 9.04 -2.87 -3.06
CA SER A 98 7.73 -3.25 -3.56
C SER A 98 7.25 -2.31 -4.65
N GLU A 99 6.33 -2.80 -5.46
CA GLU A 99 5.61 -2.03 -6.44
C GLU A 99 4.14 -2.42 -6.42
N ALA A 100 3.26 -1.42 -6.39
CA ALA A 100 1.82 -1.57 -6.48
C ALA A 100 1.30 -0.70 -7.61
N LYS A 101 0.57 -1.29 -8.57
CA LYS A 101 0.07 -0.61 -9.76
C LYS A 101 -1.37 -0.99 -10.06
N TYR A 102 -2.10 -0.02 -10.60
CA TYR A 102 -3.38 -0.27 -11.26
C TYR A 102 -3.14 -0.95 -12.60
N THR A 103 -3.91 -2.01 -12.89
CA THR A 103 -3.77 -2.78 -14.13
C THR A 103 -4.86 -2.50 -15.14
N ASN A 104 -5.92 -1.80 -14.74
CA ASN A 104 -7.02 -1.40 -15.59
C ASN A 104 -7.39 0.09 -15.42
N ASN A 105 -8.34 0.52 -16.24
CA ASN A 105 -9.00 1.83 -16.14
C ASN A 105 -10.41 1.59 -15.61
N PRO A 106 -10.66 1.76 -14.30
CA PRO A 106 -11.97 1.52 -13.72
C PRO A 106 -13.00 2.55 -14.19
N ASP A 107 -14.25 2.15 -14.19
CA ASP A 107 -15.35 3.07 -14.36
C ASP A 107 -15.62 3.78 -13.03
N ALA A 108 -15.86 5.08 -13.09
CA ALA A 108 -16.12 5.92 -11.95
C ALA A 108 -17.50 6.57 -12.05
N VAL A 109 -18.14 6.67 -10.92
CA VAL A 109 -19.41 7.39 -10.77
C VAL A 109 -19.15 8.62 -9.91
N LEU A 110 -19.38 9.79 -10.49
CA LEU A 110 -19.35 11.06 -9.80
C LEU A 110 -20.77 11.42 -9.35
N THR A 111 -20.98 11.58 -8.07
CA THR A 111 -22.25 11.98 -7.48
C THR A 111 -22.09 13.32 -6.79
N TYR A 112 -22.94 14.28 -7.14
CA TYR A 112 -22.93 15.62 -6.58
C TYR A 112 -23.98 15.79 -5.49
N GLU A 113 -23.68 16.56 -4.46
CA GLU A 113 -24.56 16.78 -3.31
C GLU A 113 -25.95 17.36 -3.69
N SER A 114 -26.01 18.14 -4.76
CA SER A 114 -27.21 18.90 -5.15
C SER A 114 -27.97 18.34 -6.35
N GLU A 115 -27.45 17.31 -7.01
CA GLU A 115 -28.02 16.79 -8.24
C GLU A 115 -28.46 15.32 -8.07
N ASN A 116 -29.58 14.96 -8.72
CA ASN A 116 -30.02 13.57 -8.78
C ASN A 116 -29.34 12.78 -9.90
N GLU A 117 -28.39 13.39 -10.62
CA GLU A 117 -27.68 12.80 -11.71
C GLU A 117 -26.26 12.40 -11.29
N SER A 118 -25.93 11.16 -11.56
CA SER A 118 -24.57 10.65 -11.45
C SER A 118 -23.95 10.61 -12.85
N ASN A 119 -22.82 11.24 -13.02
CA ASN A 119 -22.06 11.14 -14.25
C ASN A 119 -21.15 9.92 -14.22
N LEU A 120 -21.27 9.05 -15.23
CA LEU A 120 -20.35 7.94 -15.44
C LEU A 120 -19.14 8.44 -16.21
N ASP A 121 -17.95 8.30 -15.65
CA ASP A 121 -16.70 8.62 -16.29
C ASP A 121 -15.73 7.45 -16.17
N ARG A 122 -14.63 7.51 -16.91
CA ARG A 122 -13.59 6.50 -16.86
C ARG A 122 -12.30 7.10 -16.33
N VAL A 123 -11.78 6.49 -15.25
CA VAL A 123 -10.50 6.90 -14.68
C VAL A 123 -9.36 6.17 -15.39
N TYR A 124 -8.45 6.93 -15.97
CA TYR A 124 -7.28 6.39 -16.67
C TYR A 124 -6.15 6.10 -15.68
N ALA A 125 -6.36 5.07 -14.85
CA ALA A 125 -5.44 4.69 -13.78
C ALA A 125 -4.39 3.64 -14.20
N LYS A 126 -4.59 2.95 -15.32
CA LYS A 126 -3.72 1.85 -15.75
C LYS A 126 -2.24 2.26 -15.83
N GLY A 127 -1.39 1.54 -15.10
CA GLY A 127 0.04 1.80 -14.99
C GLY A 127 0.42 2.84 -13.93
N MET A 128 -0.55 3.53 -13.33
CA MET A 128 -0.30 4.40 -12.18
C MET A 128 0.00 3.57 -10.94
N ARG A 129 0.81 4.12 -10.06
CA ARG A 129 1.13 3.49 -8.78
C ARG A 129 -0.02 3.63 -7.82
N ALA A 130 -0.33 2.54 -7.11
CA ALA A 130 -1.30 2.58 -6.02
C ALA A 130 -0.70 3.31 -4.82
N ASN A 131 -1.56 4.06 -4.12
CA ASN A 131 -1.20 4.86 -2.96
C ASN A 131 -1.02 4.03 -1.67
N GLY A 132 -0.45 4.64 -0.66
CA GLY A 132 -0.54 4.21 0.74
C GLY A 132 0.63 3.43 1.32
N THR A 133 1.56 2.94 0.51
CA THR A 133 2.75 2.21 1.02
C THR A 133 4.06 2.75 0.46
N PRO A 134 5.13 2.87 1.28
CA PRO A 134 6.45 3.18 0.76
C PRO A 134 6.92 2.08 -0.20
N LEU A 135 7.51 2.48 -1.32
CA LEU A 135 8.05 1.54 -2.32
C LEU A 135 9.27 0.79 -1.80
N SER A 136 10.04 1.44 -0.92
CA SER A 136 11.22 0.85 -0.30
C SER A 136 11.36 1.31 1.13
N ALA A 137 11.73 0.40 2.01
CA ALA A 137 12.07 0.68 3.39
C ALA A 137 13.29 -0.15 3.80
N TYR A 138 14.21 0.48 4.49
CA TYR A 138 15.43 -0.16 4.94
C TYR A 138 15.67 0.14 6.41
N SER A 139 16.16 -0.86 7.14
CA SER A 139 16.55 -0.73 8.54
C SER A 139 17.89 -1.38 8.76
N LEU A 140 18.76 -0.72 9.51
CA LEU A 140 20.03 -1.27 10.01
C LEU A 140 20.03 -1.12 11.52
N ALA A 141 20.29 -2.21 12.23
CA ALA A 141 20.42 -2.24 13.67
C ALA A 141 21.75 -2.85 14.07
N LEU A 142 22.48 -2.17 14.91
CA LEU A 142 23.73 -2.63 15.52
C LEU A 142 23.46 -2.93 16.99
N ASP A 143 23.68 -4.18 17.40
CA ASP A 143 23.47 -4.66 18.75
C ASP A 143 24.82 -5.05 19.37
N TYR A 144 25.14 -4.46 20.51
CA TYR A 144 26.36 -4.77 21.28
C TYR A 144 26.00 -5.20 22.70
N ASN A 145 26.40 -6.40 23.07
CA ASN A 145 26.12 -7.01 24.37
C ASN A 145 27.42 -7.46 25.04
N VAL A 146 27.78 -6.88 26.17
CA VAL A 146 28.98 -7.24 26.92
C VAL A 146 28.74 -7.15 28.42
N LYS A 147 29.04 -8.21 29.15
CA LYS A 147 29.06 -8.26 30.65
C LYS A 147 27.85 -7.60 31.32
N GLY A 148 26.63 -7.84 30.78
CA GLY A 148 25.40 -7.28 31.34
C GLY A 148 25.03 -5.88 30.82
N TRP A 149 25.85 -5.26 29.98
CA TRP A 149 25.51 -4.05 29.24
C TRP A 149 25.02 -4.40 27.85
N PHE A 150 23.99 -3.71 27.40
CA PHE A 150 23.53 -3.81 26.01
C PHE A 150 23.35 -2.42 25.42
N PHE A 151 23.73 -2.27 24.16
CA PHE A 151 23.51 -1.08 23.35
C PHE A 151 22.88 -1.50 22.04
N ASN A 152 21.87 -0.76 21.63
CA ASN A 152 21.24 -0.89 20.33
C ASN A 152 21.26 0.46 19.63
N LEU A 153 21.71 0.47 18.38
CA LEU A 153 21.61 1.61 17.48
C LEU A 153 20.87 1.19 16.23
N THR A 154 19.75 1.84 15.96
CA THR A 154 18.91 1.53 14.78
C THR A 154 18.74 2.77 13.92
N GLY A 155 19.00 2.61 12.63
CA GLY A 155 18.71 3.58 11.59
C GLY A 155 17.64 3.06 10.62
N ASN A 156 16.66 3.89 10.27
CA ASN A 156 15.61 3.55 9.33
C ASN A 156 15.60 4.57 8.18
N TYR A 157 15.39 4.07 6.98
CA TYR A 157 15.20 4.87 5.78
C TYR A 157 13.95 4.40 5.03
N TYR A 158 13.13 5.36 4.64
CA TYR A 158 11.93 5.13 3.84
C TYR A 158 12.03 5.96 2.56
N ASP A 159 11.78 5.30 1.44
CA ASP A 159 11.67 5.98 0.15
C ASP A 159 10.26 6.56 -0.03
N ARG A 160 10.00 7.06 -1.20
CA ARG A 160 8.76 7.75 -1.57
C ARG A 160 7.50 6.98 -1.19
N VAL A 161 6.58 7.69 -0.57
CA VAL A 161 5.19 7.27 -0.38
C VAL A 161 4.35 8.05 -1.39
N TYR A 162 3.57 7.36 -2.19
CA TYR A 162 2.60 8.00 -3.06
C TYR A 162 1.34 8.27 -2.24
N ILE A 163 1.00 9.54 -2.12
CA ILE A 163 -0.28 10.02 -1.61
C ILE A 163 -1.26 9.91 -2.78
N ASP A 164 -2.54 9.88 -2.49
CA ASP A 164 -3.59 9.71 -3.48
C ASP A 164 -3.44 10.63 -4.71
N PHE A 165 -3.94 10.19 -5.85
CA PHE A 165 -4.02 11.06 -7.02
C PHE A 165 -5.34 11.82 -6.97
N SER A 166 -5.26 13.13 -7.07
CA SER A 166 -6.43 13.95 -7.40
C SER A 166 -6.76 13.74 -8.87
N SER A 167 -8.01 13.46 -9.18
CA SER A 167 -8.50 13.37 -10.56
C SER A 167 -8.66 14.73 -11.23
N TYR A 168 -8.20 15.81 -10.60
CA TYR A 168 -8.23 17.20 -11.10
C TYR A 168 -6.84 17.82 -11.06
#